data_abef0e5c62afce86cc56394ed567d0cc
#
_entry.id   abef0e5c62afce86cc56394ed567d0cc
#
_cell.length_a   1.000
_cell.length_b   1.000
_cell.length_c   1.000
_cell.angle_alpha   90.00
_cell.angle_beta   90.00
_cell.angle_gamma   90.00
#
_symmetry.space_group_name_H-M   'P 1'
#
loop_
_entity.id
_entity.type
_entity.pdbx_description
1 polymer ?
#
loop_
_entity_poly.entity_id
_entity_poly.type
_entity_poly.pdbx_seq_one_letter_code
_entity_poly.pdbx_strand_id
1 'polypeptide(L)'
;MIGLFPRLHIDLDAIAGNAAVMHREMASRGIAVCGVAKAADTAIPVAEAYMRGGLSQIAGSRVAQIQAYKQAHPEWTTMLLRAPSLCDIPGAVTWADISVVTDLQTAKWLNEEAKRQGKTPSALIMADIGDRRDGITDPEELEELGVFIESCSNLRLAGIASNYCCVSGLLPDEENLVFFASLAERLTAAVGHPLEIVSGGNSTLLLWIYKGKALPDIINHIRLGGTIINPYNMKLNRGVAFSGLNMDTARLEAQISEIRDKPPSPMSQPGKNWKGEQVAFISTGIRKRAILNLGGMDIGDPYNLLPLDEGIAVVASSSDHTVLDITECRAPLHVGDTVSFRLRYAGLMYCFAGRHVSIEYC
;
A
#
# COMPACT_ATOMS: atom_id res chain seq x y z
N MET A 1 -26.16 17.50 10.47
CA MET A 1 -25.69 16.16 10.85
C MET A 1 -24.61 16.35 11.91
N ILE A 2 -24.70 15.70 13.06
CA ILE A 2 -23.62 15.69 14.04
C ILE A 2 -22.49 14.88 13.39
N GLY A 3 -21.32 15.53 13.17
CA GLY A 3 -20.18 14.87 12.54
C GLY A 3 -19.77 13.66 13.37
N LEU A 4 -19.64 12.48 12.72
CA LEU A 4 -19.17 11.28 13.37
C LEU A 4 -17.65 11.36 13.54
N PHE A 5 -17.14 11.08 14.73
CA PHE A 5 -15.73 10.93 15.05
C PHE A 5 -15.46 9.51 15.55
N PRO A 6 -14.26 8.94 15.28
CA PRO A 6 -13.14 9.52 14.54
C PRO A 6 -13.44 9.71 13.06
N ARG A 7 -12.76 10.67 12.41
CA ARG A 7 -13.01 11.07 11.03
C ARG A 7 -11.71 11.15 10.24
N LEU A 8 -11.68 10.50 9.08
CA LEU A 8 -10.57 10.53 8.14
C LEU A 8 -10.94 11.41 6.94
N HIS A 9 -10.25 12.52 6.77
CA HIS A 9 -10.34 13.36 5.60
C HIS A 9 -9.36 12.88 4.54
N ILE A 10 -9.83 12.72 3.30
CA ILE A 10 -9.04 12.32 2.14
C ILE A 10 -9.15 13.41 1.08
N ASP A 11 -8.02 14.04 0.76
CA ASP A 11 -7.90 15.02 -0.31
C ASP A 11 -7.68 14.29 -1.65
N LEU A 12 -8.78 14.14 -2.41
CA LEU A 12 -8.78 13.46 -3.70
C LEU A 12 -8.00 14.23 -4.78
N ASP A 13 -7.98 15.55 -4.70
CA ASP A 13 -7.26 16.38 -5.66
C ASP A 13 -5.74 16.32 -5.42
N ALA A 14 -5.33 16.28 -4.14
CA ALA A 14 -3.94 16.03 -3.79
C ALA A 14 -3.47 14.64 -4.28
N ILE A 15 -4.29 13.60 -4.13
CA ILE A 15 -3.99 12.26 -4.62
C ILE A 15 -3.88 12.25 -6.15
N ALA A 16 -4.82 12.87 -6.86
CA ALA A 16 -4.78 12.98 -8.33
C ALA A 16 -3.55 13.77 -8.81
N GLY A 17 -3.22 14.86 -8.12
CA GLY A 17 -2.00 15.64 -8.37
C GLY A 17 -0.73 14.80 -8.19
N ASN A 18 -0.65 14.01 -7.13
CA ASN A 18 0.47 13.10 -6.87
C ASN A 18 0.59 12.03 -7.96
N ALA A 19 -0.54 11.44 -8.36
CA ALA A 19 -0.56 10.47 -9.46
C ALA A 19 -0.06 11.10 -10.77
N ALA A 20 -0.48 12.33 -11.08
CA ALA A 20 -0.03 13.06 -12.27
C ALA A 20 1.47 13.40 -12.23
N VAL A 21 2.02 13.75 -11.06
CA VAL A 21 3.47 13.97 -10.89
C VAL A 21 4.22 12.67 -11.16
N MET A 22 3.81 11.56 -10.56
CA MET A 22 4.46 10.26 -10.75
C MET A 22 4.32 9.73 -12.17
N HIS A 23 3.17 9.93 -12.79
CA HIS A 23 2.95 9.58 -14.19
C HIS A 23 3.96 10.31 -15.11
N ARG A 24 4.07 11.64 -15.00
CA ARG A 24 5.00 12.44 -15.82
C ARG A 24 6.46 12.07 -15.58
N GLU A 25 6.83 11.89 -14.31
CA GLU A 25 8.20 11.53 -13.93
C GLU A 25 8.62 10.16 -14.50
N MET A 26 7.72 9.18 -14.48
CA MET A 26 8.00 7.85 -15.03
C MET A 26 7.89 7.83 -16.55
N ALA A 27 6.91 8.51 -17.14
CA ALA A 27 6.75 8.61 -18.59
C ALA A 27 7.96 9.23 -19.27
N SER A 28 8.62 10.23 -18.65
CA SER A 28 9.89 10.82 -19.16
C SER A 28 11.04 9.81 -19.25
N ARG A 29 10.90 8.64 -18.63
CA ARG A 29 11.85 7.53 -18.61
C ARG A 29 11.37 6.32 -19.43
N GLY A 30 10.24 6.45 -20.14
CA GLY A 30 9.62 5.34 -20.86
C GLY A 30 8.96 4.28 -19.96
N ILE A 31 8.65 4.63 -18.72
CA ILE A 31 8.11 3.68 -17.72
C ILE A 31 6.62 3.95 -17.48
N ALA A 32 5.78 2.95 -17.72
CA ALA A 32 4.37 2.98 -17.39
C ALA A 32 4.13 2.81 -15.88
N VAL A 33 3.10 3.47 -15.35
CA VAL A 33 2.74 3.41 -13.94
C VAL A 33 1.39 2.72 -13.75
N CYS A 34 1.37 1.64 -12.98
CA CYS A 34 0.16 1.06 -12.43
C CYS A 34 -0.11 1.65 -11.03
N GLY A 35 -1.27 2.23 -10.83
CA GLY A 35 -1.71 2.77 -9.55
C GLY A 35 -2.14 1.67 -8.59
N VAL A 36 -1.60 1.62 -7.38
CA VAL A 36 -1.93 0.60 -6.37
C VAL A 36 -2.78 1.21 -5.27
N ALA A 37 -4.10 1.16 -5.42
CA ALA A 37 -5.05 1.79 -4.49
C ALA A 37 -5.44 0.89 -3.28
N LYS A 38 -4.81 -0.27 -3.10
CA LYS A 38 -5.15 -1.28 -2.06
C LYS A 38 -5.21 -0.73 -0.62
N ALA A 39 -4.50 0.38 -0.33
CA ALA A 39 -4.52 0.99 1.00
C ALA A 39 -5.87 1.60 1.35
N ALA A 40 -6.63 2.00 0.35
CA ALA A 40 -7.98 2.55 0.47
C ALA A 40 -9.08 1.47 0.33
N ASP A 41 -8.71 0.20 0.41
CA ASP A 41 -9.59 -0.97 0.26
C ASP A 41 -10.43 -0.88 -1.03
N THR A 42 -11.74 -0.83 -0.94
CA THR A 42 -12.68 -0.73 -2.06
C THR A 42 -13.18 0.70 -2.33
N ALA A 43 -12.49 1.71 -1.80
CA ALA A 43 -12.89 3.12 -1.94
C ALA A 43 -12.71 3.60 -3.39
N ILE A 44 -13.78 3.58 -4.17
CA ILE A 44 -13.80 4.01 -5.58
C ILE A 44 -13.32 5.45 -5.75
N PRO A 45 -13.72 6.47 -4.94
CA PRO A 45 -13.22 7.83 -5.12
C PRO A 45 -11.70 7.95 -5.11
N VAL A 46 -11.02 7.13 -4.29
CA VAL A 46 -9.55 7.10 -4.25
C VAL A 46 -8.97 6.49 -5.53
N ALA A 47 -9.54 5.37 -6.00
CA ALA A 47 -9.11 4.75 -7.26
C ALA A 47 -9.33 5.70 -8.45
N GLU A 48 -10.44 6.42 -8.48
CA GLU A 48 -10.74 7.47 -9.48
C GLU A 48 -9.73 8.61 -9.43
N ALA A 49 -9.29 9.03 -8.24
CA ALA A 49 -8.24 10.05 -8.12
C ALA A 49 -6.90 9.60 -8.73
N TYR A 50 -6.52 8.33 -8.56
CA TYR A 50 -5.35 7.76 -9.24
C TYR A 50 -5.49 7.84 -10.77
N MET A 51 -6.65 7.42 -11.30
CA MET A 51 -6.90 7.41 -12.74
C MET A 51 -7.01 8.82 -13.33
N ARG A 52 -7.60 9.78 -12.61
CA ARG A 52 -7.60 11.22 -12.98
C ARG A 52 -6.18 11.77 -13.11
N GLY A 53 -5.22 11.24 -12.38
CA GLY A 53 -3.79 11.58 -12.50
C GLY A 53 -3.13 11.09 -13.79
N GLY A 54 -3.86 10.45 -14.70
CA GLY A 54 -3.37 9.99 -16.01
C GLY A 54 -2.82 8.57 -16.00
N LEU A 55 -3.04 7.79 -14.94
CA LEU A 55 -2.64 6.39 -14.91
C LEU A 55 -3.56 5.56 -15.80
N SER A 56 -2.99 4.54 -16.47
CA SER A 56 -3.74 3.65 -17.39
C SER A 56 -4.17 2.33 -16.75
N GLN A 57 -3.63 2.01 -15.56
CA GLN A 57 -3.88 0.75 -14.88
C GLN A 57 -4.09 1.00 -13.38
N ILE A 58 -4.98 0.20 -12.79
CA ILE A 58 -5.26 0.22 -11.35
C ILE A 58 -5.10 -1.17 -10.75
N ALA A 59 -4.52 -1.27 -9.57
CA ALA A 59 -4.22 -2.54 -8.93
C ALA A 59 -4.73 -2.62 -7.50
N GLY A 60 -5.17 -3.82 -7.15
CA GLY A 60 -5.52 -4.25 -5.80
C GLY A 60 -4.83 -5.56 -5.44
N SER A 61 -4.90 -5.94 -4.18
CA SER A 61 -4.34 -7.22 -3.71
C SER A 61 -5.41 -8.28 -3.39
N ARG A 62 -6.67 -7.94 -3.52
CA ARG A 62 -7.81 -8.83 -3.25
C ARG A 62 -8.80 -8.77 -4.39
N VAL A 63 -9.45 -9.90 -4.68
CA VAL A 63 -10.47 -10.00 -5.73
C VAL A 63 -11.60 -8.99 -5.50
N ALA A 64 -12.03 -8.79 -4.25
CA ALA A 64 -13.08 -7.83 -3.93
C ALA A 64 -12.74 -6.38 -4.36
N GLN A 65 -11.46 -5.97 -4.24
CA GLN A 65 -11.00 -4.66 -4.69
C GLN A 65 -11.10 -4.55 -6.22
N ILE A 66 -10.60 -5.57 -6.93
CA ILE A 66 -10.65 -5.62 -8.40
C ILE A 66 -12.10 -5.63 -8.90
N GLN A 67 -12.96 -6.41 -8.24
CA GLN A 67 -14.40 -6.44 -8.55
C GLN A 67 -15.03 -5.05 -8.40
N ALA A 68 -14.76 -4.36 -7.29
CA ALA A 68 -15.29 -3.02 -7.05
C ALA A 68 -14.86 -2.03 -8.15
N TYR A 69 -13.55 -2.08 -8.54
CA TYR A 69 -13.04 -1.22 -9.62
C TYR A 69 -13.72 -1.53 -10.97
N LYS A 70 -13.84 -2.80 -11.33
CA LYS A 70 -14.46 -3.21 -12.61
C LYS A 70 -15.96 -2.95 -12.65
N GLN A 71 -16.65 -3.04 -11.52
CA GLN A 71 -18.10 -2.71 -11.46
C GLN A 71 -18.34 -1.21 -11.61
N ALA A 72 -17.47 -0.37 -11.04
CA ALA A 72 -17.57 1.08 -11.19
C ALA A 72 -17.09 1.55 -12.57
N HIS A 73 -16.02 0.97 -13.08
CA HIS A 73 -15.31 1.36 -14.30
C HIS A 73 -14.90 0.12 -15.11
N PRO A 74 -15.81 -0.47 -15.91
CA PRO A 74 -15.53 -1.67 -16.72
C PRO A 74 -14.36 -1.49 -17.70
N GLU A 75 -14.11 -0.26 -18.13
CA GLU A 75 -13.04 0.11 -19.08
C GLU A 75 -11.63 0.13 -18.48
N TRP A 76 -11.49 0.17 -17.16
CA TRP A 76 -10.18 0.23 -16.54
C TRP A 76 -9.43 -1.10 -16.69
N THR A 77 -8.14 -1.02 -17.00
CA THR A 77 -7.24 -2.17 -16.91
C THR A 77 -6.88 -2.43 -15.46
N THR A 78 -7.27 -3.60 -14.96
CA THR A 78 -7.10 -3.99 -13.55
C THR A 78 -6.04 -5.05 -13.37
N MET A 79 -5.26 -4.95 -12.27
CA MET A 79 -4.21 -5.91 -11.93
C MET A 79 -4.39 -6.44 -10.50
N LEU A 80 -4.51 -7.77 -10.37
CA LEU A 80 -4.53 -8.48 -9.10
C LEU A 80 -3.08 -8.79 -8.68
N LEU A 81 -2.59 -8.12 -7.63
CA LEU A 81 -1.17 -8.16 -7.23
C LEU A 81 -0.79 -9.37 -6.38
N ARG A 82 -1.73 -9.95 -5.65
CA ARG A 82 -1.51 -11.18 -4.89
C ARG A 82 -1.88 -12.36 -5.77
N ALA A 83 -0.98 -13.33 -5.90
CA ALA A 83 -1.30 -14.57 -6.58
C ALA A 83 -2.60 -15.16 -6.00
N PRO A 84 -3.61 -15.46 -6.83
CA PRO A 84 -4.90 -15.93 -6.35
C PRO A 84 -4.78 -17.34 -5.75
N SER A 85 -5.39 -17.52 -4.57
CA SER A 85 -5.60 -18.84 -4.01
C SER A 85 -6.73 -19.57 -4.77
N LEU A 86 -6.86 -20.88 -4.59
CA LEU A 86 -7.84 -21.67 -5.33
C LEU A 86 -9.27 -21.08 -5.26
N CYS A 87 -9.68 -20.59 -4.09
CA CYS A 87 -11.01 -19.97 -3.93
C CYS A 87 -11.13 -18.59 -4.62
N ASP A 88 -10.02 -17.91 -4.88
CA ASP A 88 -9.99 -16.61 -5.56
C ASP A 88 -10.05 -16.76 -7.10
N ILE A 89 -9.69 -17.93 -7.66
CA ILE A 89 -9.54 -18.15 -9.09
C ILE A 89 -10.78 -17.74 -9.90
N PRO A 90 -12.02 -18.13 -9.54
CA PRO A 90 -13.19 -17.73 -10.31
C PRO A 90 -13.34 -16.20 -10.38
N GLY A 91 -13.13 -15.52 -9.28
CA GLY A 91 -13.22 -14.07 -9.20
C GLY A 91 -12.04 -13.36 -9.91
N ALA A 92 -10.83 -13.91 -9.82
CA ALA A 92 -9.66 -13.40 -10.54
C ALA A 92 -9.90 -13.41 -12.05
N VAL A 93 -10.38 -14.53 -12.60
CA VAL A 93 -10.72 -14.64 -14.02
C VAL A 93 -11.91 -13.76 -14.42
N THR A 94 -12.88 -13.58 -13.51
CA THR A 94 -14.04 -12.75 -13.82
C THR A 94 -13.68 -11.27 -13.91
N TRP A 95 -12.82 -10.77 -13.02
CA TRP A 95 -12.67 -9.33 -12.77
C TRP A 95 -11.28 -8.76 -13.09
N ALA A 96 -10.19 -9.56 -13.01
CA ALA A 96 -8.86 -9.05 -13.28
C ALA A 96 -8.48 -9.23 -14.76
N ASP A 97 -7.98 -8.16 -15.36
CA ASP A 97 -7.36 -8.26 -16.70
C ASP A 97 -5.97 -8.90 -16.61
N ILE A 98 -5.25 -8.62 -15.52
CA ILE A 98 -3.91 -9.15 -15.25
C ILE A 98 -3.89 -9.72 -13.84
N SER A 99 -3.42 -10.98 -13.69
CA SER A 99 -3.21 -11.60 -12.38
C SER A 99 -1.74 -11.97 -12.18
N VAL A 100 -1.18 -11.64 -11.02
CA VAL A 100 0.15 -12.14 -10.64
C VAL A 100 0.08 -13.64 -10.40
N VAL A 101 1.08 -14.36 -10.92
CA VAL A 101 1.29 -15.80 -10.72
C VAL A 101 2.68 -16.07 -10.17
N THR A 102 2.80 -17.11 -9.35
CA THR A 102 4.04 -17.48 -8.65
C THR A 102 4.40 -18.96 -8.80
N ASP A 103 3.54 -19.73 -9.47
CA ASP A 103 3.71 -21.17 -9.64
C ASP A 103 2.86 -21.72 -10.79
N LEU A 104 3.26 -22.91 -11.29
CA LEU A 104 2.60 -23.61 -12.38
C LEU A 104 1.16 -24.01 -12.06
N GLN A 105 0.87 -24.38 -10.80
CA GLN A 105 -0.47 -24.84 -10.44
C GLN A 105 -1.49 -23.70 -10.48
N THR A 106 -1.12 -22.51 -10.03
CA THR A 106 -1.97 -21.30 -10.13
C THR A 106 -2.24 -20.95 -11.59
N ALA A 107 -1.23 -21.02 -12.46
CA ALA A 107 -1.40 -20.79 -13.89
C ALA A 107 -2.35 -21.81 -14.54
N LYS A 108 -2.26 -23.10 -14.17
CA LYS A 108 -3.21 -24.14 -14.63
C LYS A 108 -4.64 -23.82 -14.20
N TRP A 109 -4.86 -23.50 -12.94
CA TRP A 109 -6.20 -23.14 -12.46
C TRP A 109 -6.79 -21.93 -13.17
N LEU A 110 -5.98 -20.89 -13.40
CA LEU A 110 -6.41 -19.71 -14.15
C LEU A 110 -6.80 -20.06 -15.58
N ASN A 111 -5.99 -20.87 -16.30
CA ASN A 111 -6.28 -21.27 -17.66
C ASN A 111 -7.55 -22.14 -17.76
N GLU A 112 -7.73 -23.10 -16.86
CA GLU A 112 -8.93 -23.96 -16.81
C GLU A 112 -10.19 -23.14 -16.54
N GLU A 113 -10.14 -22.25 -15.55
CA GLU A 113 -11.28 -21.40 -15.23
C GLU A 113 -11.55 -20.37 -16.32
N ALA A 114 -10.52 -19.80 -16.94
CA ALA A 114 -10.65 -18.89 -18.07
C ALA A 114 -11.33 -19.57 -19.27
N LYS A 115 -10.97 -20.82 -19.55
CA LYS A 115 -11.66 -21.66 -20.54
C LYS A 115 -13.13 -21.84 -20.17
N ARG A 116 -13.45 -22.15 -18.91
CA ARG A 116 -14.83 -22.32 -18.41
C ARG A 116 -15.66 -21.05 -18.58
N GLN A 117 -15.05 -19.88 -18.37
CA GLN A 117 -15.72 -18.56 -18.48
C GLN A 117 -15.68 -17.98 -19.91
N GLY A 118 -14.98 -18.60 -20.87
CA GLY A 118 -14.80 -18.07 -22.22
C GLY A 118 -14.00 -16.77 -22.26
N LYS A 119 -12.98 -16.64 -21.37
CA LYS A 119 -12.12 -15.46 -21.24
C LYS A 119 -10.66 -15.80 -21.53
N THR A 120 -9.85 -14.75 -21.69
CA THR A 120 -8.39 -14.87 -21.86
C THR A 120 -7.68 -13.75 -21.08
N PRO A 121 -7.67 -13.83 -19.72
CA PRO A 121 -6.92 -12.87 -18.89
C PRO A 121 -5.41 -13.04 -19.10
N SER A 122 -4.64 -12.07 -18.58
CA SER A 122 -3.18 -12.12 -18.64
C SER A 122 -2.59 -12.55 -17.30
N ALA A 123 -1.49 -13.27 -17.34
CA ALA A 123 -0.65 -13.64 -16.20
C ALA A 123 0.63 -12.81 -16.18
N LEU A 124 1.01 -12.30 -15.02
CA LEU A 124 2.26 -11.58 -14.76
C LEU A 124 3.08 -12.40 -13.77
N ILE A 125 4.20 -12.98 -14.20
CA ILE A 125 5.03 -13.84 -13.35
C ILE A 125 5.76 -12.98 -12.31
N MET A 126 5.66 -13.33 -11.03
CA MET A 126 6.44 -12.67 -9.98
C MET A 126 7.78 -13.40 -9.78
N ALA A 127 8.87 -12.67 -9.91
CA ALA A 127 10.21 -13.11 -9.54
C ALA A 127 10.57 -12.61 -8.13
N ASP A 128 11.07 -13.49 -7.25
CA ASP A 128 11.66 -13.10 -5.97
C ASP A 128 13.16 -12.82 -6.14
N ILE A 129 13.50 -11.55 -6.15
CA ILE A 129 14.86 -11.06 -6.27
C ILE A 129 15.56 -10.86 -4.92
N GLY A 130 15.01 -11.43 -3.83
CA GLY A 130 15.57 -11.39 -2.48
C GLY A 130 14.66 -10.77 -1.42
N ASP A 131 13.44 -10.31 -1.75
CA ASP A 131 12.48 -9.81 -0.74
C ASP A 131 11.90 -10.93 0.12
N ARG A 132 11.98 -12.19 -0.34
CA ARG A 132 11.56 -13.39 0.40
C ARG A 132 10.10 -13.39 0.82
N ARG A 133 9.24 -12.79 -0.01
CA ARG A 133 7.79 -12.75 0.23
C ARG A 133 7.05 -13.75 -0.65
N ASP A 134 6.97 -13.48 -1.95
CA ASP A 134 6.34 -14.31 -2.98
C ASP A 134 7.11 -14.15 -4.30
N GLY A 135 7.07 -15.17 -5.11
CA GLY A 135 7.76 -15.19 -6.40
C GLY A 135 8.70 -16.37 -6.58
N ILE A 136 9.10 -16.58 -7.81
CA ILE A 136 10.01 -17.64 -8.24
C ILE A 136 11.45 -17.14 -8.08
N THR A 137 12.29 -17.94 -7.43
CA THR A 137 13.72 -17.66 -7.25
C THR A 137 14.59 -18.38 -8.27
N ASP A 138 14.11 -19.51 -8.81
CA ASP A 138 14.82 -20.33 -9.80
C ASP A 138 14.54 -19.82 -11.21
N PRO A 139 15.58 -19.40 -11.95
CA PRO A 139 15.40 -18.93 -13.31
C PRO A 139 14.83 -19.99 -14.29
N GLU A 140 15.15 -21.26 -14.10
CA GLU A 140 14.65 -22.34 -14.96
C GLU A 140 13.15 -22.56 -14.72
N GLU A 141 12.71 -22.60 -13.45
CA GLU A 141 11.28 -22.67 -13.11
C GLU A 141 10.49 -21.48 -13.68
N LEU A 142 11.10 -20.29 -13.67
CA LEU A 142 10.48 -19.08 -14.21
C LEU A 142 10.28 -19.17 -15.73
N GLU A 143 11.31 -19.67 -16.47
CA GLU A 143 11.23 -19.90 -17.91
C GLU A 143 10.18 -20.96 -18.25
N GLU A 144 10.19 -22.10 -17.53
CA GLU A 144 9.21 -23.18 -17.71
C GLU A 144 7.77 -22.67 -17.51
N LEU A 145 7.53 -21.86 -16.50
CA LEU A 145 6.22 -21.24 -16.27
C LEU A 145 5.83 -20.31 -17.41
N GLY A 146 6.74 -19.49 -17.92
CA GLY A 146 6.49 -18.61 -19.05
C GLY A 146 6.12 -19.39 -20.32
N VAL A 147 6.89 -20.41 -20.67
CA VAL A 147 6.62 -21.31 -21.82
C VAL A 147 5.27 -22.03 -21.63
N PHE A 148 4.97 -22.49 -20.42
CA PHE A 148 3.66 -23.08 -20.13
C PHE A 148 2.52 -22.10 -20.39
N ILE A 149 2.61 -20.86 -19.89
CA ILE A 149 1.57 -19.84 -20.07
C ILE A 149 1.38 -19.53 -21.55
N GLU A 150 2.45 -19.42 -22.34
CA GLU A 150 2.39 -19.22 -23.79
C GLU A 150 1.72 -20.40 -24.54
N SER A 151 1.82 -21.61 -24.01
CA SER A 151 1.13 -22.78 -24.58
C SER A 151 -0.37 -22.82 -24.26
N CYS A 152 -0.85 -21.97 -23.33
CA CYS A 152 -2.25 -21.94 -22.93
C CYS A 152 -3.15 -21.26 -23.97
N SER A 153 -4.31 -21.83 -24.25
CA SER A 153 -5.29 -21.21 -25.16
C SER A 153 -6.14 -20.12 -24.53
N ASN A 154 -6.23 -20.08 -23.20
CA ASN A 154 -7.10 -19.18 -22.46
C ASN A 154 -6.37 -18.36 -21.37
N LEU A 155 -5.05 -18.31 -21.43
CA LEU A 155 -4.22 -17.48 -20.56
C LEU A 155 -3.09 -16.88 -21.40
N ARG A 156 -2.81 -15.59 -21.27
CA ARG A 156 -1.77 -14.89 -22.01
C ARG A 156 -0.64 -14.47 -21.06
N LEU A 157 0.60 -14.58 -21.47
CA LEU A 157 1.72 -14.00 -20.71
C LEU A 157 1.77 -12.48 -20.90
N ALA A 158 1.64 -11.74 -19.81
CA ALA A 158 1.86 -10.28 -19.81
C ALA A 158 3.34 -9.92 -19.62
N GLY A 159 4.09 -10.75 -18.89
CA GLY A 159 5.49 -10.50 -18.61
C GLY A 159 5.92 -10.89 -17.20
N ILE A 160 6.85 -10.13 -16.63
CA ILE A 160 7.51 -10.41 -15.35
C ILE A 160 7.45 -9.21 -14.41
N ALA A 161 7.44 -9.46 -13.10
CA ALA A 161 7.48 -8.44 -12.07
C ALA A 161 8.42 -8.82 -10.93
N SER A 162 8.94 -7.82 -10.22
CA SER A 162 9.68 -8.00 -8.96
C SER A 162 9.11 -7.12 -7.85
N ASN A 163 9.61 -7.27 -6.63
CA ASN A 163 9.15 -6.50 -5.49
C ASN A 163 10.29 -6.17 -4.52
N TYR A 164 10.12 -5.10 -3.73
CA TYR A 164 11.10 -4.62 -2.75
C TYR A 164 10.47 -4.34 -1.40
N CYS A 165 11.23 -4.54 -0.32
CA CYS A 165 10.99 -4.00 1.03
C CYS A 165 9.64 -4.35 1.64
N CYS A 166 9.07 -5.51 1.31
CA CYS A 166 7.80 -5.94 1.91
C CYS A 166 7.99 -6.85 3.13
N VAL A 167 9.01 -7.71 3.10
CA VAL A 167 9.31 -8.66 4.20
C VAL A 167 10.77 -8.54 4.65
N SER A 168 11.73 -8.73 3.75
CA SER A 168 13.16 -8.70 4.10
C SER A 168 13.74 -7.31 4.26
N GLY A 169 13.04 -6.27 3.83
CA GLY A 169 13.59 -4.92 3.78
C GLY A 169 14.54 -4.69 2.60
N LEU A 170 14.53 -5.55 1.58
CA LEU A 170 15.37 -5.44 0.39
C LEU A 170 15.24 -4.06 -0.26
N LEU A 171 16.37 -3.37 -0.43
CA LEU A 171 16.44 -2.09 -1.14
C LEU A 171 16.98 -2.30 -2.56
N PRO A 172 16.57 -1.42 -3.53
CA PRO A 172 17.12 -1.49 -4.88
C PRO A 172 18.61 -1.14 -4.88
N ASP A 173 19.40 -2.01 -5.49
CA ASP A 173 20.81 -1.83 -5.80
C ASP A 173 21.13 -2.34 -7.20
N GLU A 174 22.38 -2.19 -7.62
CA GLU A 174 22.80 -2.59 -8.96
C GLU A 174 22.71 -4.10 -9.17
N GLU A 175 23.07 -4.88 -8.15
CA GLU A 175 23.10 -6.34 -8.21
C GLU A 175 21.69 -6.92 -8.44
N ASN A 176 20.71 -6.50 -7.61
CA ASN A 176 19.35 -7.02 -7.72
C ASN A 176 18.59 -6.49 -8.94
N LEU A 177 18.94 -5.29 -9.44
CA LEU A 177 18.38 -4.75 -10.68
C LEU A 177 18.93 -5.46 -11.91
N VAL A 178 20.23 -5.72 -11.98
CA VAL A 178 20.87 -6.50 -13.05
C VAL A 178 20.36 -7.94 -13.03
N PHE A 179 20.23 -8.55 -11.85
CA PHE A 179 19.65 -9.88 -11.73
C PHE A 179 18.22 -9.92 -12.25
N PHE A 180 17.35 -8.98 -11.86
CA PHE A 180 15.99 -8.91 -12.40
C PHE A 180 15.94 -8.71 -13.91
N ALA A 181 16.80 -7.84 -14.45
CA ALA A 181 16.90 -7.64 -15.90
C ALA A 181 17.30 -8.94 -16.62
N SER A 182 18.27 -9.67 -16.07
CA SER A 182 18.68 -10.97 -16.65
C SER A 182 17.55 -12.01 -16.67
N LEU A 183 16.70 -12.04 -15.62
CA LEU A 183 15.51 -12.91 -15.60
C LEU A 183 14.50 -12.53 -16.70
N ALA A 184 14.29 -11.22 -16.90
CA ALA A 184 13.40 -10.73 -17.96
C ALA A 184 13.93 -11.05 -19.36
N GLU A 185 15.25 -10.93 -19.57
CA GLU A 185 15.92 -11.30 -20.84
C GLU A 185 15.83 -12.81 -21.11
N ARG A 186 16.07 -13.64 -20.10
CA ARG A 186 15.95 -15.10 -20.19
C ARG A 186 14.52 -15.51 -20.52
N LEU A 187 13.53 -14.94 -19.83
CA LEU A 187 12.12 -15.21 -20.11
C LEU A 187 11.75 -14.78 -21.54
N THR A 188 12.21 -13.60 -21.99
CA THR A 188 12.03 -13.12 -23.36
C THR A 188 12.58 -14.10 -24.39
N ALA A 189 13.78 -14.64 -24.14
CA ALA A 189 14.40 -15.63 -25.02
C ALA A 189 13.64 -16.96 -25.03
N ALA A 190 13.18 -17.43 -23.86
CA ALA A 190 12.44 -18.68 -23.73
C ALA A 190 11.09 -18.65 -24.44
N VAL A 191 10.36 -17.51 -24.40
CA VAL A 191 9.05 -17.38 -25.05
C VAL A 191 9.14 -16.89 -26.49
N GLY A 192 10.30 -16.37 -26.94
CA GLY A 192 10.59 -16.01 -28.32
C GLY A 192 10.02 -14.67 -28.79
N HIS A 193 9.54 -13.82 -27.88
CA HIS A 193 9.05 -12.48 -28.20
C HIS A 193 9.25 -11.51 -27.02
N PRO A 194 9.26 -10.16 -27.24
CA PRO A 194 9.35 -9.18 -26.18
C PRO A 194 8.19 -9.26 -25.19
N LEU A 195 8.49 -9.08 -23.90
CA LEU A 195 7.47 -9.02 -22.85
C LEU A 195 6.77 -7.65 -22.87
N GLU A 196 5.44 -7.68 -22.76
CA GLU A 196 4.64 -6.44 -22.70
C GLU A 196 4.93 -5.65 -21.40
N ILE A 197 5.07 -6.35 -20.28
CA ILE A 197 5.29 -5.78 -18.96
C ILE A 197 6.56 -6.35 -18.32
N VAL A 198 7.55 -5.50 -18.11
CA VAL A 198 8.71 -5.78 -17.25
C VAL A 198 8.64 -4.82 -16.05
N SER A 199 7.96 -5.27 -15.00
CA SER A 199 7.61 -4.42 -13.84
C SER A 199 8.71 -4.47 -12.80
N GLY A 200 9.58 -3.46 -12.79
CA GLY A 200 10.79 -3.41 -11.97
C GLY A 200 10.57 -3.28 -10.45
N GLY A 201 9.32 -3.13 -9.97
CA GLY A 201 9.05 -3.10 -8.54
C GLY A 201 7.90 -2.19 -8.12
N ASN A 202 7.95 -1.82 -6.84
CA ASN A 202 6.98 -0.96 -6.17
C ASN A 202 7.57 0.43 -5.84
N SER A 203 6.88 1.21 -5.00
CA SER A 203 7.34 2.55 -4.56
C SER A 203 8.78 2.57 -4.00
N THR A 204 9.32 1.46 -3.51
CA THR A 204 10.70 1.42 -2.99
C THR A 204 11.73 1.55 -4.11
N LEU A 205 11.41 1.14 -5.35
CA LEU A 205 12.28 1.33 -6.50
C LEU A 205 12.57 2.80 -6.79
N LEU A 206 11.67 3.71 -6.41
CA LEU A 206 11.87 5.14 -6.55
C LEU A 206 13.10 5.67 -5.78
N LEU A 207 13.60 4.94 -4.77
CA LEU A 207 14.84 5.30 -4.07
C LEU A 207 16.05 5.27 -5.00
N TRP A 208 16.06 4.34 -5.97
CA TRP A 208 17.12 4.24 -6.98
C TRP A 208 17.05 5.43 -7.95
N ILE A 209 15.86 5.72 -8.44
CA ILE A 209 15.59 6.83 -9.35
C ILE A 209 15.88 8.18 -8.67
N TYR A 210 15.52 8.35 -7.41
CA TYR A 210 15.77 9.57 -6.63
C TYR A 210 17.28 9.87 -6.46
N LYS A 211 18.13 8.83 -6.46
CA LYS A 211 19.58 8.98 -6.46
C LYS A 211 20.16 9.35 -7.83
N GLY A 212 19.33 9.63 -8.82
CA GLY A 212 19.73 9.97 -10.18
C GLY A 212 20.27 8.78 -11.00
N LYS A 213 20.04 7.55 -10.54
CA LYS A 213 20.52 6.35 -11.22
C LYS A 213 19.51 5.87 -12.28
N ALA A 214 20.03 5.39 -13.42
CA ALA A 214 19.21 4.78 -14.46
C ALA A 214 18.75 3.38 -14.07
N LEU A 215 17.58 2.99 -14.53
CA LEU A 215 17.11 1.59 -14.49
C LEU A 215 17.64 0.84 -15.74
N PRO A 216 17.75 -0.50 -15.68
CA PRO A 216 17.96 -1.30 -16.89
C PRO A 216 16.88 -1.01 -17.95
N ASP A 217 17.28 -0.86 -19.21
CA ASP A 217 16.41 -0.41 -20.32
C ASP A 217 15.21 -1.34 -20.58
N ILE A 218 15.33 -2.61 -20.20
CA ILE A 218 14.25 -3.58 -20.33
C ILE A 218 13.06 -3.29 -19.37
N ILE A 219 13.29 -2.52 -18.28
CA ILE A 219 12.25 -2.17 -17.31
C ILE A 219 11.38 -1.07 -17.89
N ASN A 220 10.13 -1.40 -18.17
CA ASN A 220 9.15 -0.50 -18.80
C ASN A 220 7.92 -0.20 -17.92
N HIS A 221 7.88 -0.74 -16.70
CA HIS A 221 6.69 -0.64 -15.84
C HIS A 221 7.05 -0.58 -14.35
N ILE A 222 6.23 0.14 -13.56
CA ILE A 222 6.34 0.23 -12.09
C ILE A 222 4.95 0.27 -11.45
N ARG A 223 4.84 -0.24 -10.20
CA ARG A 223 3.58 -0.26 -9.44
C ARG A 223 3.69 0.68 -8.23
N LEU A 224 2.95 1.79 -8.25
CA LEU A 224 3.02 2.84 -7.23
C LEU A 224 1.74 2.92 -6.39
N GLY A 225 1.88 2.80 -5.08
CA GLY A 225 0.79 2.95 -4.13
C GLY A 225 1.09 4.01 -3.08
N GLY A 226 1.89 3.68 -2.09
CA GLY A 226 2.17 4.56 -0.95
C GLY A 226 2.70 5.94 -1.34
N THR A 227 3.49 6.05 -2.40
CA THR A 227 4.01 7.34 -2.87
C THR A 227 2.91 8.26 -3.41
N ILE A 228 1.78 7.73 -3.83
CA ILE A 228 0.64 8.52 -4.35
C ILE A 228 -0.30 8.89 -3.19
N ILE A 229 -0.77 7.90 -2.43
CA ILE A 229 -1.77 8.12 -1.38
C ILE A 229 -1.19 8.67 -0.07
N ASN A 230 0.07 8.37 0.24
CA ASN A 230 0.73 8.81 1.47
C ASN A 230 2.23 9.04 1.24
N PRO A 231 2.62 10.04 0.43
CA PRO A 231 4.03 10.32 0.14
C PRO A 231 4.82 10.73 1.39
N TYR A 232 4.15 11.28 2.41
CA TYR A 232 4.78 11.60 3.69
C TYR A 232 5.45 10.39 4.35
N ASN A 233 4.87 9.20 4.19
CA ASN A 233 5.46 7.96 4.73
C ASN A 233 6.80 7.60 4.06
N MET A 234 6.97 7.90 2.76
CA MET A 234 8.25 7.75 2.07
C MET A 234 9.29 8.74 2.61
N LYS A 235 8.92 10.01 2.78
CA LYS A 235 9.77 11.04 3.41
C LYS A 235 10.18 10.64 4.83
N LEU A 236 9.22 10.20 5.65
CA LEU A 236 9.44 9.83 7.03
C LEU A 236 10.38 8.63 7.19
N ASN A 237 10.18 7.59 6.40
CA ASN A 237 10.89 6.32 6.57
C ASN A 237 12.19 6.23 5.75
N ARG A 238 12.35 7.05 4.69
CA ARG A 238 13.43 6.93 3.71
C ARG A 238 14.14 8.25 3.42
N GLY A 239 13.67 9.37 3.97
CA GLY A 239 14.23 10.70 3.71
C GLY A 239 14.02 11.21 2.28
N VAL A 240 13.14 10.56 1.49
CA VAL A 240 12.92 10.85 0.08
C VAL A 240 11.59 11.54 -0.14
N ALA A 241 11.62 12.67 -0.86
CA ALA A 241 10.44 13.40 -1.29
C ALA A 241 10.63 13.88 -2.73
N PHE A 242 9.80 13.41 -3.65
CA PHE A 242 9.79 13.94 -5.01
C PHE A 242 9.18 15.33 -5.04
N SER A 243 9.79 16.21 -5.84
CA SER A 243 9.27 17.56 -6.03
C SER A 243 7.86 17.52 -6.64
N GLY A 244 6.98 18.38 -6.14
CA GLY A 244 5.60 18.48 -6.61
C GLY A 244 4.62 17.50 -5.97
N LEU A 245 5.04 16.57 -5.10
CA LEU A 245 4.12 15.75 -4.34
C LEU A 245 3.51 16.53 -3.16
N ASN A 246 2.19 16.50 -3.05
CA ASN A 246 1.47 16.96 -1.85
C ASN A 246 1.59 15.90 -0.76
N MET A 247 2.15 16.29 0.40
CA MET A 247 2.38 15.39 1.54
C MET A 247 1.14 15.22 2.44
N ASP A 248 0.13 16.07 2.27
CA ASP A 248 -1.07 16.14 3.11
C ASP A 248 -2.30 15.62 2.36
N THR A 249 -2.27 14.36 1.99
CA THR A 249 -3.35 13.65 1.27
C THR A 249 -4.43 13.08 2.19
N ALA A 250 -4.10 12.91 3.47
CA ALA A 250 -4.99 12.32 4.47
C ALA A 250 -4.75 12.91 5.86
N ARG A 251 -5.83 13.19 6.59
CA ARG A 251 -5.81 13.70 7.96
C ARG A 251 -6.86 13.00 8.80
N LEU A 252 -6.44 12.36 9.89
CA LEU A 252 -7.33 11.77 10.87
C LEU A 252 -7.62 12.75 11.98
N GLU A 253 -8.88 12.85 12.37
CA GLU A 253 -9.35 13.68 13.49
C GLU A 253 -10.06 12.78 14.51
N ALA A 254 -9.77 13.03 15.80
CA ALA A 254 -10.44 12.37 16.91
C ALA A 254 -10.76 13.36 18.02
N GLN A 255 -11.86 13.12 18.73
CA GLN A 255 -12.29 14.00 19.82
C GLN A 255 -11.74 13.57 21.18
N ILE A 256 -11.46 14.55 22.00
CA ILE A 256 -11.07 14.36 23.40
C ILE A 256 -12.31 14.05 24.24
N SER A 257 -12.33 12.89 24.88
CA SER A 257 -13.39 12.44 25.78
C SER A 257 -13.09 12.69 27.25
N GLU A 258 -11.81 12.79 27.63
CA GLU A 258 -11.36 13.07 29.00
C GLU A 258 -10.05 13.86 29.00
N ILE A 259 -9.89 14.78 29.95
CA ILE A 259 -8.60 15.38 30.33
C ILE A 259 -8.42 15.26 31.82
N ARG A 260 -7.29 14.70 32.28
CA ARG A 260 -6.93 14.55 33.70
C ARG A 260 -5.43 14.64 33.89
N ASP A 261 -5.06 15.18 35.05
CA ASP A 261 -3.72 15.03 35.57
C ASP A 261 -3.57 13.63 36.16
N LYS A 262 -2.58 12.88 35.65
CA LYS A 262 -2.33 11.48 36.05
C LYS A 262 -0.88 11.31 36.55
N PRO A 263 -0.66 10.47 37.56
CA PRO A 263 0.69 10.11 38.00
C PRO A 263 1.41 9.33 36.86
N PRO A 264 2.76 9.36 36.88
CA PRO A 264 3.56 8.82 35.78
C PRO A 264 3.53 7.28 35.67
N SER A 265 3.22 6.61 36.75
CA SER A 265 3.27 5.14 36.83
C SER A 265 2.03 4.57 37.56
N PRO A 266 1.68 3.32 37.34
CA PRO A 266 0.65 2.65 38.11
C PRO A 266 1.02 2.53 39.58
N MET A 267 0.02 2.30 40.44
CA MET A 267 0.21 2.17 41.90
C MET A 267 0.95 0.88 42.29
N SER A 268 1.07 -0.08 41.39
CA SER A 268 1.74 -1.37 41.60
C SER A 268 2.55 -1.77 40.37
N GLN A 269 3.32 -2.85 40.46
CA GLN A 269 4.10 -3.35 39.33
C GLN A 269 3.19 -3.67 38.14
N PRO A 270 3.49 -3.12 36.92
CA PRO A 270 2.67 -3.36 35.75
C PRO A 270 2.86 -4.79 35.22
N GLY A 271 1.76 -5.41 34.84
CA GLY A 271 1.74 -6.62 34.03
C GLY A 271 1.87 -6.29 32.53
N LYS A 272 1.46 -7.25 31.70
CA LYS A 272 1.36 -7.05 30.25
C LYS A 272 0.10 -6.28 29.91
N ASN A 273 0.19 -5.43 28.85
CA ASN A 273 -0.97 -4.73 28.31
C ASN A 273 -1.91 -5.67 27.53
N TRP A 274 -2.99 -5.13 26.97
CA TRP A 274 -3.98 -5.90 26.19
C TRP A 274 -3.41 -6.60 24.92
N LYS A 275 -2.25 -6.14 24.40
CA LYS A 275 -1.51 -6.79 23.32
C LYS A 275 -0.55 -7.88 23.81
N GLY A 276 -0.43 -8.08 25.12
CA GLY A 276 0.54 -9.00 25.73
C GLY A 276 1.96 -8.43 25.83
N GLU A 277 2.16 -7.13 25.64
CA GLU A 277 3.46 -6.45 25.68
C GLU A 277 3.75 -5.94 27.10
N GLN A 278 5.04 -5.99 27.51
CA GLN A 278 5.48 -5.39 28.76
C GLN A 278 5.49 -3.87 28.61
N VAL A 279 4.79 -3.15 29.48
CA VAL A 279 4.72 -1.70 29.46
C VAL A 279 5.85 -1.10 30.30
N ALA A 280 6.62 -0.19 29.71
CA ALA A 280 7.60 0.63 30.41
C ALA A 280 7.04 2.04 30.66
N PHE A 281 7.15 2.54 31.89
CA PHE A 281 6.78 3.91 32.25
C PHE A 281 8.04 4.76 32.34
N ILE A 282 8.16 5.73 31.42
CA ILE A 282 9.39 6.54 31.26
C ILE A 282 9.26 7.93 31.89
N SER A 283 8.04 8.40 32.20
CA SER A 283 7.82 9.76 32.69
C SER A 283 7.92 9.86 34.22
N THR A 284 8.52 10.94 34.67
CA THR A 284 8.52 11.36 36.08
C THR A 284 7.56 12.54 36.28
N GLY A 285 6.89 12.60 37.44
CA GLY A 285 5.97 13.68 37.77
C GLY A 285 4.56 13.50 37.20
N ILE A 286 3.66 14.39 37.60
CA ILE A 286 2.27 14.41 37.10
C ILE A 286 2.26 14.88 35.65
N ARG A 287 1.50 14.18 34.82
CA ARG A 287 1.35 14.50 33.39
C ARG A 287 -0.11 14.75 33.05
N LYS A 288 -0.38 15.79 32.27
CA LYS A 288 -1.72 16.03 31.74
C LYS A 288 -2.01 15.08 30.60
N ARG A 289 -3.00 14.22 30.79
CA ARG A 289 -3.40 13.18 29.83
C ARG A 289 -4.74 13.53 29.22
N ALA A 290 -4.85 13.31 27.90
CA ALA A 290 -6.12 13.34 27.18
C ALA A 290 -6.43 11.93 26.67
N ILE A 291 -7.71 11.58 26.68
CA ILE A 291 -8.23 10.33 26.12
C ILE A 291 -9.01 10.67 24.86
N LEU A 292 -8.73 9.97 23.78
CA LEU A 292 -9.47 10.10 22.51
C LEU A 292 -10.49 8.98 22.33
N ASN A 293 -11.56 9.27 21.59
CA ASN A 293 -12.52 8.31 21.06
C ASN A 293 -11.99 7.54 19.84
N LEU A 294 -10.76 7.08 19.91
CA LEU A 294 -10.00 6.41 18.85
C LEU A 294 -9.09 5.36 19.49
N GLY A 295 -9.07 4.15 18.98
CA GLY A 295 -8.27 3.08 19.56
C GLY A 295 -7.55 2.19 18.56
N GLY A 296 -6.96 1.10 19.07
CA GLY A 296 -6.23 0.14 18.28
C GLY A 296 -7.06 -0.53 17.20
N MET A 297 -8.39 -0.64 17.40
CA MET A 297 -9.30 -1.17 16.38
C MET A 297 -9.37 -0.29 15.13
N ASP A 298 -9.14 1.02 15.28
CA ASP A 298 -9.25 2.00 14.20
C ASP A 298 -7.93 2.24 13.48
N ILE A 299 -6.80 2.15 14.20
CA ILE A 299 -5.47 2.56 13.71
C ILE A 299 -4.42 1.45 13.75
N GLY A 300 -4.74 0.27 14.28
CA GLY A 300 -3.83 -0.86 14.47
C GLY A 300 -2.85 -0.64 15.63
N ASP A 301 -2.02 0.38 15.56
CA ASP A 301 -1.01 0.72 16.56
C ASP A 301 -0.91 2.23 16.78
N PRO A 302 -0.74 2.71 18.04
CA PRO A 302 -0.56 4.15 18.35
C PRO A 302 0.64 4.76 17.62
N TYR A 303 1.67 4.00 17.30
CA TYR A 303 2.80 4.42 16.47
C TYR A 303 2.38 4.94 15.09
N ASN A 304 1.20 4.57 14.61
CA ASN A 304 0.66 5.03 13.33
C ASN A 304 0.14 6.46 13.35
N LEU A 305 -0.02 7.07 14.55
CA LEU A 305 -0.48 8.44 14.73
C LEU A 305 0.71 9.40 14.83
N LEU A 306 0.66 10.46 14.05
CA LEU A 306 1.63 11.55 14.06
C LEU A 306 0.88 12.86 14.35
N PRO A 307 0.84 13.32 15.61
CA PRO A 307 0.13 14.56 15.98
C PRO A 307 0.60 15.73 15.12
N LEU A 308 -0.33 16.59 14.72
CA LEU A 308 -0.02 17.82 13.99
C LEU A 308 0.31 18.97 14.94
N ASP A 309 -0.25 18.95 16.15
CA ASP A 309 -0.02 19.99 17.15
C ASP A 309 1.26 19.73 17.94
N GLU A 310 2.07 20.78 18.08
CA GLU A 310 3.28 20.74 18.90
C GLU A 310 2.98 20.50 20.38
N GLY A 311 3.81 19.69 21.01
CA GLY A 311 3.69 19.39 22.43
C GLY A 311 2.67 18.30 22.77
N ILE A 312 2.04 17.68 21.76
CA ILE A 312 1.23 16.47 21.93
C ILE A 312 2.07 15.23 21.63
N ALA A 313 2.06 14.27 22.55
CA ALA A 313 2.69 12.97 22.36
C ALA A 313 1.68 11.84 22.50
N VAL A 314 1.73 10.86 21.59
CA VAL A 314 0.94 9.63 21.70
C VAL A 314 1.63 8.70 22.69
N VAL A 315 0.92 8.27 23.71
CA VAL A 315 1.48 7.45 24.80
C VAL A 315 1.21 5.98 24.59
N ALA A 316 -0.05 5.63 24.36
CA ALA A 316 -0.51 4.26 24.21
C ALA A 316 -1.92 4.22 23.62
N SER A 317 -2.38 3.04 23.20
CA SER A 317 -3.79 2.79 22.93
C SER A 317 -4.27 1.50 23.60
N SER A 318 -5.55 1.46 23.95
CA SER A 318 -6.30 0.24 24.14
C SER A 318 -7.05 -0.12 22.84
N SER A 319 -7.97 -1.07 22.88
CA SER A 319 -8.83 -1.37 21.72
C SER A 319 -9.57 -0.13 21.22
N ASP A 320 -10.13 0.69 22.12
CA ASP A 320 -11.08 1.76 21.79
C ASP A 320 -10.64 3.18 22.25
N HIS A 321 -9.49 3.30 22.92
CA HIS A 321 -9.01 4.55 23.47
C HIS A 321 -7.54 4.77 23.11
N THR A 322 -7.20 6.01 22.76
CA THR A 322 -5.81 6.46 22.65
C THR A 322 -5.51 7.48 23.75
N VAL A 323 -4.41 7.27 24.44
CA VAL A 323 -3.91 8.16 25.51
C VAL A 323 -2.88 9.10 24.91
N LEU A 324 -3.11 10.40 25.05
CA LEU A 324 -2.16 11.45 24.71
C LEU A 324 -1.54 12.05 25.98
N ASP A 325 -0.30 12.45 25.88
CA ASP A 325 0.34 13.41 26.78
C ASP A 325 0.24 14.80 26.15
N ILE A 326 -0.45 15.69 26.83
CA ILE A 326 -0.67 17.08 26.39
C ILE A 326 -0.03 18.10 27.33
N THR A 327 0.89 17.66 28.19
CA THR A 327 1.53 18.52 29.20
C THR A 327 2.28 19.67 28.56
N GLU A 328 2.95 19.43 27.45
CA GLU A 328 3.74 20.44 26.73
C GLU A 328 2.95 21.14 25.60
N CYS A 329 1.65 20.83 25.46
CA CYS A 329 0.81 21.48 24.47
C CYS A 329 0.64 22.97 24.78
N ARG A 330 0.96 23.82 23.81
CA ARG A 330 0.89 25.28 23.98
C ARG A 330 -0.53 25.82 23.95
N ALA A 331 -1.39 25.20 23.14
CA ALA A 331 -2.79 25.56 23.05
C ALA A 331 -3.57 24.89 24.19
N PRO A 332 -4.46 25.63 24.93
CA PRO A 332 -5.34 24.99 25.89
C PRO A 332 -6.31 24.05 25.18
N LEU A 333 -6.35 22.81 25.64
CA LEU A 333 -7.28 21.78 25.11
C LEU A 333 -8.34 21.48 26.17
N HIS A 334 -9.58 21.24 25.71
CA HIS A 334 -10.74 20.91 26.49
C HIS A 334 -11.39 19.60 26.06
N VAL A 335 -12.21 19.01 26.90
CA VAL A 335 -13.06 17.89 26.53
C VAL A 335 -14.02 18.34 25.43
N GLY A 336 -14.11 17.56 24.35
CA GLY A 336 -14.86 17.90 23.15
C GLY A 336 -14.03 18.53 22.02
N ASP A 337 -12.81 19.00 22.31
CA ASP A 337 -11.91 19.49 21.26
C ASP A 337 -11.42 18.34 20.38
N THR A 338 -11.01 18.69 19.16
CA THR A 338 -10.50 17.76 18.17
C THR A 338 -8.99 17.82 18.09
N VAL A 339 -8.34 16.66 18.04
CA VAL A 339 -6.90 16.53 17.75
C VAL A 339 -6.73 15.91 16.37
N SER A 340 -5.81 16.47 15.59
CA SER A 340 -5.53 16.07 14.20
C SER A 340 -4.20 15.32 14.08
N PHE A 341 -4.17 14.33 13.20
CA PHE A 341 -3.01 13.49 12.97
C PHE A 341 -2.74 13.29 11.48
N ARG A 342 -1.47 13.28 11.09
CA ARG A 342 -1.03 12.51 9.94
C ARG A 342 -0.96 11.03 10.31
N LEU A 343 -1.08 10.17 9.31
CA LEU A 343 -1.01 8.73 9.51
C LEU A 343 0.23 8.14 8.84
N ARG A 344 0.85 7.14 9.50
CA ARG A 344 1.69 6.21 8.76
C ARG A 344 0.85 5.35 7.84
N TYR A 345 1.47 4.74 6.85
CA TYR A 345 0.78 3.94 5.84
C TYR A 345 -0.11 2.82 6.42
N ALA A 346 0.37 2.14 7.46
CA ALA A 346 -0.43 1.10 8.11
C ALA A 346 -1.69 1.68 8.80
N GLY A 347 -1.57 2.82 9.48
CA GLY A 347 -2.72 3.50 10.11
C GLY A 347 -3.79 3.89 9.09
N LEU A 348 -3.37 4.39 7.92
CA LEU A 348 -4.30 4.71 6.83
C LEU A 348 -5.05 3.45 6.37
N MET A 349 -4.36 2.32 6.21
CA MET A 349 -4.99 1.04 5.85
C MET A 349 -6.01 0.58 6.90
N TYR A 350 -5.70 0.71 8.19
CA TYR A 350 -6.64 0.34 9.26
C TYR A 350 -7.88 1.22 9.25
N CYS A 351 -7.72 2.55 9.07
CA CYS A 351 -8.86 3.46 8.98
C CYS A 351 -9.81 3.11 7.82
N PHE A 352 -9.28 2.74 6.65
CA PHE A 352 -10.11 2.31 5.51
C PHE A 352 -10.77 0.94 5.72
N ALA A 353 -10.10 0.02 6.39
CA ALA A 353 -10.64 -1.30 6.69
C ALA A 353 -11.61 -1.29 7.88
N GLY A 354 -11.52 -0.27 8.74
CA GLY A 354 -12.34 -0.11 9.94
C GLY A 354 -13.77 0.31 9.61
N ARG A 355 -14.71 -0.04 10.52
CA ARG A 355 -16.13 0.33 10.39
C ARG A 355 -16.52 1.57 11.20
N HIS A 356 -15.60 2.05 12.06
CA HIS A 356 -15.90 3.08 13.06
C HIS A 356 -15.28 4.43 12.73
N VAL A 357 -14.40 4.48 11.73
CA VAL A 357 -13.83 5.73 11.21
C VAL A 357 -14.72 6.22 10.07
N SER A 358 -15.26 7.43 10.22
CA SER A 358 -16.00 8.08 9.15
C SER A 358 -15.03 8.62 8.09
N ILE A 359 -15.22 8.29 6.82
CA ILE A 359 -14.35 8.75 5.74
C ILE A 359 -15.05 9.88 4.99
N GLU A 360 -14.36 11.03 4.91
CA GLU A 360 -14.81 12.21 4.16
C GLU A 360 -13.85 12.47 3.02
N TYR A 361 -14.39 12.54 1.81
CA TYR A 361 -13.65 12.88 0.59
C TYR A 361 -13.83 14.37 0.27
N CYS A 362 -12.75 15.08 0.02
CA CYS A 362 -12.71 16.50 -0.32
C CYS A 362 -11.82 16.77 -1.55
#